data_773aee4fd6c7ed7d0b322e1d22aa44df
#
_entry.id   773aee4fd6c7ed7d0b322e1d22aa44df
#
_cell.length_a   1.000
_cell.length_b   1.000
_cell.length_c   1.000
_cell.angle_alpha   90.00
_cell.angle_beta   90.00
_cell.angle_gamma   90.00
#
_symmetry.space_group_name_H-M   'P 1'
#
loop_
_entity.id
_entity.type
_entity.pdbx_description
1 polymer ?
#
loop_
_entity_poly.entity_id
_entity_poly.type
_entity_poly.pdbx_seq_one_letter_code
_entity_poly.pdbx_strand_id
1 'polypeptide(L)'
;MRSQILLLFVLAICMAAVPRQVVAQAGPPLLTDDPDTPGNRHWEINVAWTLSQKHSERLFGIPLIDINYGLGQRLQLKAEVPWLILKERRGGTESGIGSANFGVKWRFLDKNRHGFAMSTYPQLEIRTSASSARRGLIEQGAELRLPIEMSREIGPIKIDAEVGYQFVQREKDEVVYGLAVRREINKRLELLAEIHDTAKRHLADEELILNVGGRFKMSKHYTLLFSSGRSLRRATTRQPTLVAYIGWQFNF
;
A
#
# COMPACT_ATOMS: atom_id res chain seq x y z
N MET A 1 -7.37 29.22 7.32
CA MET A 1 -6.14 29.46 6.54
C MET A 1 -5.30 28.22 6.26
N ARG A 2 -5.01 27.33 7.24
CA ARG A 2 -4.16 26.14 6.99
C ARG A 2 -4.78 25.10 6.04
N SER A 3 -6.09 24.90 6.04
CA SER A 3 -6.76 23.94 5.14
C SER A 3 -6.84 24.39 3.67
N GLN A 4 -6.87 25.69 3.42
CA GLN A 4 -6.87 26.23 2.06
C GLN A 4 -5.50 26.13 1.37
N ILE A 5 -4.43 26.18 2.15
CA ILE A 5 -3.05 26.04 1.64
C ILE A 5 -2.81 24.58 1.20
N LEU A 6 -3.35 23.59 1.93
CA LEU A 6 -3.22 22.18 1.58
C LEU A 6 -4.00 21.86 0.30
N LEU A 7 -5.20 22.44 0.13
CA LEU A 7 -6.01 22.27 -1.07
C LEU A 7 -5.35 22.92 -2.31
N LEU A 8 -4.73 24.09 -2.13
CA LEU A 8 -3.95 24.78 -3.17
C LEU A 8 -2.68 24.03 -3.56
N PHE A 9 -2.03 23.36 -2.61
CA PHE A 9 -0.85 22.54 -2.90
C PHE A 9 -1.20 21.27 -3.70
N VAL A 10 -2.34 20.65 -3.41
CA VAL A 10 -2.87 19.51 -4.20
C VAL A 10 -3.31 19.98 -5.60
N LEU A 11 -3.91 21.17 -5.70
CA LEU A 11 -4.33 21.74 -6.98
C LEU A 11 -3.14 22.22 -7.84
N ALA A 12 -2.08 22.76 -7.24
CA ALA A 12 -0.90 23.24 -7.95
C ALA A 12 -0.08 22.14 -8.63
N ILE A 13 -0.17 20.90 -8.13
CA ILE A 13 0.46 19.71 -8.76
C ILE A 13 -0.22 19.36 -10.10
N CYS A 14 -1.44 19.86 -10.35
CA CYS A 14 -2.25 19.50 -11.50
C CYS A 14 -1.93 20.20 -12.85
N MET A 15 -1.07 21.22 -12.92
CA MET A 15 -1.03 22.15 -14.06
C MET A 15 0.14 22.10 -15.03
N ALA A 16 0.85 21.00 -15.25
CA ALA A 16 1.83 20.96 -16.36
C ALA A 16 1.79 19.63 -17.11
N ALA A 17 1.46 19.69 -18.37
CA ALA A 17 1.28 18.53 -19.25
C ALA A 17 2.53 18.23 -20.09
N VAL A 18 2.91 16.95 -20.19
CA VAL A 18 3.53 16.31 -21.38
C VAL A 18 3.27 14.79 -21.30
N PRO A 19 2.74 14.13 -22.35
CA PRO A 19 2.41 12.72 -22.31
C PRO A 19 3.60 11.85 -22.72
N ARG A 20 3.89 10.81 -21.93
CA ARG A 20 4.59 9.60 -22.39
C ARG A 20 4.20 8.41 -21.53
N GLN A 21 3.89 7.29 -22.20
CA GLN A 21 3.54 6.02 -21.57
C GLN A 21 4.73 5.47 -20.77
N VAL A 22 4.55 5.37 -19.48
CA VAL A 22 5.36 4.54 -18.59
C VAL A 22 4.34 3.75 -17.77
N VAL A 23 4.44 2.44 -17.81
CA VAL A 23 3.63 1.57 -16.95
C VAL A 23 4.11 1.82 -15.52
N ALA A 24 3.37 2.62 -14.78
CA ALA A 24 3.59 2.82 -13.35
C ALA A 24 2.61 1.91 -12.61
N GLN A 25 3.14 1.04 -11.77
CA GLN A 25 2.41 0.11 -10.93
C GLN A 25 2.08 0.80 -9.60
N ALA A 26 0.83 0.70 -9.10
CA ALA A 26 0.50 1.08 -7.72
C ALA A 26 0.87 -0.08 -6.77
N GLY A 27 0.49 0.01 -5.51
CA GLY A 27 1.07 -0.76 -4.44
C GLY A 27 2.20 0.04 -3.80
N PRO A 28 3.26 -0.57 -3.25
CA PRO A 28 4.29 0.17 -2.54
C PRO A 28 4.81 1.39 -3.32
N PRO A 29 4.97 2.54 -2.65
CA PRO A 29 4.95 2.79 -1.20
C PRO A 29 3.58 3.20 -0.64
N LEU A 30 2.48 3.05 -1.38
CA LEU A 30 1.12 3.35 -0.95
C LEU A 30 0.45 2.11 -0.33
N LEU A 31 -0.64 2.35 0.41
CA LEU A 31 -1.52 1.32 0.96
C LEU A 31 -2.60 0.89 -0.05
N THR A 32 -3.05 1.84 -0.88
CA THR A 32 -3.99 1.61 -1.98
C THR A 32 -3.28 0.88 -3.12
N ASP A 33 -3.87 -0.19 -3.61
CA ASP A 33 -3.34 -0.95 -4.74
C ASP A 33 -3.98 -0.52 -6.08
N ASP A 34 -3.44 -1.00 -7.20
CA ASP A 34 -3.95 -0.71 -8.54
C ASP A 34 -4.07 -1.97 -9.42
N PRO A 35 -4.79 -1.90 -10.56
CA PRO A 35 -4.93 -3.03 -11.47
C PRO A 35 -3.68 -3.45 -12.26
N ASP A 36 -2.58 -2.73 -12.17
CA ASP A 36 -1.39 -3.07 -12.97
C ASP A 36 -0.71 -4.34 -12.43
N THR A 37 -0.01 -5.03 -13.31
CA THR A 37 0.71 -6.28 -13.03
C THR A 37 2.12 -6.17 -13.59
N PRO A 38 3.11 -6.91 -13.07
CA PRO A 38 4.48 -6.87 -13.59
C PRO A 38 4.60 -7.21 -15.09
N GLY A 39 3.59 -7.88 -15.64
CA GLY A 39 3.62 -8.39 -17.01
C GLY A 39 4.17 -9.81 -17.09
N ASN A 40 4.08 -10.42 -18.28
CA ASN A 40 4.36 -11.84 -18.44
C ASN A 40 5.84 -12.19 -18.14
N ARG A 41 6.04 -13.10 -17.20
CA ARG A 41 7.35 -13.60 -16.75
C ARG A 41 8.28 -12.53 -16.16
N HIS A 42 7.73 -11.41 -15.73
CA HIS A 42 8.49 -10.38 -15.03
C HIS A 42 8.32 -10.54 -13.52
N TRP A 43 9.41 -10.26 -12.82
CA TRP A 43 9.46 -10.18 -11.38
C TRP A 43 9.52 -8.73 -10.94
N GLU A 44 8.76 -8.41 -9.92
CA GLU A 44 8.91 -7.20 -9.13
C GLU A 44 9.16 -7.60 -7.68
N ILE A 45 10.32 -7.22 -7.15
CA ILE A 45 10.72 -7.54 -5.80
C ILE A 45 10.95 -6.24 -5.05
N ASN A 46 10.22 -6.06 -3.95
CA ASN A 46 10.36 -4.92 -3.06
C ASN A 46 11.06 -5.36 -1.78
N VAL A 47 12.11 -4.66 -1.39
CA VAL A 47 12.78 -4.81 -0.11
C VAL A 47 12.69 -3.49 0.61
N ALA A 48 11.95 -3.45 1.71
CA ALA A 48 11.57 -2.19 2.33
C ALA A 48 11.79 -2.18 3.85
N TRP A 49 11.79 -0.97 4.37
CA TRP A 49 11.67 -0.62 5.78
C TRP A 49 10.36 0.12 5.97
N THR A 50 9.54 -0.37 6.89
CA THR A 50 8.25 0.21 7.22
C THR A 50 8.23 0.64 8.68
N LEU A 51 7.43 1.65 8.97
CA LEU A 51 7.17 2.13 10.32
C LEU A 51 5.68 2.42 10.47
N SER A 52 5.07 1.86 11.51
CA SER A 52 3.79 2.29 12.05
C SER A 52 4.01 2.75 13.50
N GLN A 53 3.79 4.03 13.76
CA GLN A 53 3.94 4.61 15.09
C GLN A 53 2.56 4.95 15.66
N LYS A 54 2.24 4.40 16.82
CA LYS A 54 1.12 4.77 17.68
C LYS A 54 1.62 5.50 18.92
N HIS A 55 0.70 5.98 19.77
CA HIS A 55 1.08 6.67 21.02
C HIS A 55 1.87 5.79 21.99
N SER A 56 1.55 4.50 22.04
CA SER A 56 2.11 3.54 22.99
C SER A 56 3.25 2.70 22.42
N GLU A 57 3.39 2.63 21.08
CA GLU A 57 4.26 1.66 20.43
C GLU A 57 4.77 2.14 19.07
N ARG A 58 5.84 1.52 18.63
CA ARG A 58 6.38 1.61 17.27
C ARG A 58 6.59 0.22 16.74
N LEU A 59 5.99 -0.06 15.59
CA LEU A 59 6.18 -1.31 14.86
C LEU A 59 7.01 -1.02 13.61
N PHE A 60 8.14 -1.69 13.49
CA PHE A 60 9.00 -1.64 12.32
C PHE A 60 8.91 -2.97 11.57
N GLY A 61 8.82 -2.92 10.25
CA GLY A 61 9.06 -4.06 9.36
C GLY A 61 10.43 -3.89 8.69
N ILE A 62 11.44 -4.65 9.10
CA ILE A 62 12.83 -4.48 8.65
C ILE A 62 13.53 -5.84 8.59
N PRO A 63 13.72 -6.40 7.38
CA PRO A 63 13.13 -6.02 6.10
C PRO A 63 11.67 -6.45 5.97
N LEU A 64 10.90 -5.72 5.17
CA LEU A 64 9.71 -6.24 4.49
C LEU A 64 10.16 -6.73 3.11
N ILE A 65 9.89 -7.99 2.81
CA ILE A 65 10.18 -8.58 1.49
C ILE A 65 8.84 -8.87 0.82
N ASP A 66 8.61 -8.27 -0.34
CA ASP A 66 7.41 -8.44 -1.15
C ASP A 66 7.82 -8.85 -2.56
N ILE A 67 7.39 -10.03 -2.98
CA ILE A 67 7.76 -10.65 -4.25
C ILE A 67 6.49 -10.79 -5.09
N ASN A 68 6.53 -10.22 -6.29
CA ASN A 68 5.45 -10.24 -7.26
C ASN A 68 5.93 -10.87 -8.56
N TYR A 69 5.14 -11.79 -9.12
CA TYR A 69 5.42 -12.47 -10.37
C TYR A 69 4.26 -12.35 -11.34
N GLY A 70 4.53 -11.87 -12.55
CA GLY A 70 3.55 -11.75 -13.62
C GLY A 70 3.36 -13.05 -14.40
N LEU A 71 2.14 -13.56 -14.43
CA LEU A 71 1.73 -14.71 -15.21
C LEU A 71 0.80 -14.27 -16.35
N GLY A 72 1.34 -14.19 -17.57
CA GLY A 72 0.65 -13.50 -18.66
C GLY A 72 0.59 -12.00 -18.43
N GLN A 73 -0.33 -11.31 -19.11
CA GLN A 73 -0.45 -9.85 -19.03
C GLN A 73 -1.44 -9.39 -17.94
N ARG A 74 -2.16 -10.31 -17.30
CA ARG A 74 -3.33 -10.01 -16.49
C ARG A 74 -3.33 -10.64 -15.10
N LEU A 75 -2.41 -11.55 -14.84
CA LEU A 75 -2.30 -12.24 -13.56
C LEU A 75 -0.99 -11.86 -12.87
N GLN A 76 -1.05 -11.70 -11.56
CA GLN A 76 0.09 -11.52 -10.68
C GLN A 76 -0.05 -12.44 -9.47
N LEU A 77 1.03 -13.07 -9.11
CA LEU A 77 1.16 -13.81 -7.86
C LEU A 77 2.01 -13.00 -6.89
N LYS A 78 1.58 -12.91 -5.63
CA LYS A 78 2.28 -12.19 -4.55
C LYS A 78 2.66 -13.14 -3.42
N ALA A 79 3.84 -12.91 -2.85
CA ALA A 79 4.22 -13.43 -1.55
C ALA A 79 4.98 -12.33 -0.78
N GLU A 80 4.53 -12.02 0.43
CA GLU A 80 5.11 -10.97 1.26
C GLU A 80 5.34 -11.48 2.68
N VAL A 81 6.46 -11.10 3.28
CA VAL A 81 6.76 -11.40 4.67
C VAL A 81 7.67 -10.31 5.27
N PRO A 82 7.32 -9.72 6.42
CA PRO A 82 8.19 -8.81 7.16
C PRO A 82 8.95 -9.53 8.27
N TRP A 83 10.13 -9.02 8.62
CA TRP A 83 10.68 -9.18 9.95
C TRP A 83 10.24 -8.00 10.80
N LEU A 84 9.54 -8.26 11.91
CA LEU A 84 8.93 -7.22 12.76
C LEU A 84 9.80 -6.94 13.98
N ILE A 85 9.83 -5.65 14.38
CA ILE A 85 10.40 -5.17 15.63
C ILE A 85 9.34 -4.25 16.27
N LEU A 86 8.75 -4.70 17.37
CA LEU A 86 7.81 -3.94 18.18
C LEU A 86 8.53 -3.32 19.36
N LYS A 87 8.46 -1.99 19.46
CA LYS A 87 9.02 -1.25 20.59
C LYS A 87 7.91 -0.54 21.34
N GLU A 88 7.62 -0.99 22.53
CA GLU A 88 6.65 -0.36 23.43
C GLU A 88 7.28 0.83 24.16
N ARG A 89 6.48 1.88 24.40
CA ARG A 89 6.97 3.11 25.08
C ARG A 89 7.34 2.88 26.54
N ARG A 90 6.62 1.97 27.22
CA ARG A 90 6.81 1.64 28.65
C ARG A 90 7.10 0.15 28.85
N GLY A 91 7.42 -0.56 27.79
CA GLY A 91 7.70 -1.99 27.78
C GLY A 91 9.05 -2.31 27.18
N GLY A 92 9.18 -3.56 26.77
CA GLY A 92 10.37 -4.08 26.11
C GLY A 92 10.41 -3.82 24.61
N THR A 93 11.36 -4.48 23.97
CA THR A 93 11.43 -4.62 22.52
C THR A 93 11.27 -6.09 22.18
N GLU A 94 10.30 -6.41 21.37
CA GLU A 94 10.06 -7.73 20.82
C GLU A 94 10.42 -7.76 19.32
N SER A 95 10.92 -8.89 18.84
CA SER A 95 11.19 -9.04 17.41
C SER A 95 10.93 -10.45 16.92
N GLY A 96 10.58 -10.60 15.65
CA GLY A 96 10.30 -11.89 15.05
C GLY A 96 9.72 -11.77 13.65
N ILE A 97 9.48 -12.94 13.03
CA ILE A 97 8.85 -13.01 11.72
C ILE A 97 7.39 -12.55 11.84
N GLY A 98 6.97 -11.69 10.91
CA GLY A 98 5.58 -11.24 10.78
C GLY A 98 4.67 -12.26 10.10
N SER A 99 3.40 -11.95 9.92
CA SER A 99 2.48 -12.73 9.10
C SER A 99 2.98 -12.78 7.65
N ALA A 100 2.71 -13.88 6.95
CA ALA A 100 2.95 -13.96 5.51
C ALA A 100 1.64 -13.65 4.76
N ASN A 101 1.74 -12.80 3.74
CA ASN A 101 0.64 -12.44 2.88
C ASN A 101 0.85 -13.05 1.48
N PHE A 102 -0.15 -13.77 0.99
CA PHE A 102 -0.19 -14.36 -0.35
C PHE A 102 -1.35 -13.76 -1.13
N GLY A 103 -1.10 -13.38 -2.38
CA GLY A 103 -2.12 -12.75 -3.21
C GLY A 103 -2.13 -13.23 -4.64
N VAL A 104 -3.30 -13.15 -5.26
CA VAL A 104 -3.49 -13.38 -6.70
C VAL A 104 -4.28 -12.23 -7.27
N LYS A 105 -3.61 -11.36 -8.03
CA LYS A 105 -4.27 -10.25 -8.74
C LYS A 105 -4.71 -10.73 -10.12
N TRP A 106 -5.94 -10.40 -10.49
CA TRP A 106 -6.48 -10.63 -11.80
C TRP A 106 -7.09 -9.35 -12.38
N ARG A 107 -6.41 -8.79 -13.41
CA ARG A 107 -6.92 -7.66 -14.19
C ARG A 107 -7.90 -8.16 -15.24
N PHE A 108 -9.19 -7.97 -15.00
CA PHE A 108 -10.26 -8.43 -15.90
C PHE A 108 -10.69 -7.38 -16.93
N LEU A 109 -10.47 -6.06 -16.67
CA LEU A 109 -10.66 -4.99 -17.64
C LEU A 109 -9.35 -4.25 -17.91
N ASP A 110 -9.07 -4.02 -19.19
CA ASP A 110 -7.87 -3.30 -19.65
C ASP A 110 -8.22 -1.89 -20.10
N LYS A 111 -7.38 -0.92 -19.74
CA LYS A 111 -7.54 0.50 -20.06
C LYS A 111 -7.63 0.77 -21.57
N ASN A 112 -6.90 0.02 -22.38
CA ASN A 112 -6.85 0.20 -23.84
C ASN A 112 -8.20 -0.06 -24.54
N ARG A 113 -9.09 -0.84 -23.92
CA ARG A 113 -10.41 -1.16 -24.47
C ARG A 113 -11.51 -0.33 -23.85
N HIS A 114 -11.38 0.08 -22.59
CA HIS A 114 -12.46 0.63 -21.79
C HIS A 114 -12.19 2.07 -21.30
N GLY A 115 -10.95 2.59 -21.48
CA GLY A 115 -10.53 3.89 -20.95
C GLY A 115 -10.21 3.87 -19.45
N PHE A 116 -10.36 2.71 -18.80
CA PHE A 116 -9.99 2.42 -17.42
C PHE A 116 -9.61 0.95 -17.27
N ALA A 117 -8.87 0.63 -16.21
CA ALA A 117 -8.56 -0.75 -15.86
C ALA A 117 -9.27 -1.16 -14.58
N MET A 118 -9.61 -2.45 -14.45
CA MET A 118 -10.11 -3.02 -13.19
C MET A 118 -9.51 -4.39 -12.92
N SER A 119 -9.32 -4.68 -11.64
CA SER A 119 -8.84 -5.96 -11.13
C SER A 119 -9.56 -6.36 -9.85
N THR A 120 -9.38 -7.60 -9.48
CA THR A 120 -9.56 -8.08 -8.11
C THR A 120 -8.24 -8.66 -7.62
N TYR A 121 -7.98 -8.54 -6.34
CA TYR A 121 -6.72 -8.96 -5.73
C TYR A 121 -6.96 -9.69 -4.40
N PRO A 122 -7.59 -10.88 -4.40
CA PRO A 122 -7.67 -11.71 -3.22
C PRO A 122 -6.31 -11.88 -2.57
N GLN A 123 -6.23 -11.58 -1.27
CA GLN A 123 -5.02 -11.72 -0.46
C GLN A 123 -5.34 -12.47 0.82
N LEU A 124 -4.52 -13.44 1.15
CA LEU A 124 -4.61 -14.25 2.36
C LEU A 124 -3.39 -14.00 3.24
N GLU A 125 -3.61 -13.36 4.37
CA GLU A 125 -2.61 -13.24 5.42
C GLU A 125 -2.73 -14.42 6.39
N ILE A 126 -1.61 -15.07 6.66
CA ILE A 126 -1.55 -16.22 7.56
C ILE A 126 -0.49 -16.01 8.65
N ARG A 127 -0.79 -16.52 9.82
CA ARG A 127 0.15 -16.56 10.94
C ARG A 127 1.33 -17.50 10.63
N THR A 128 2.54 -16.94 10.60
CA THR A 128 3.78 -17.70 10.35
C THR A 128 4.35 -18.34 11.60
N SER A 129 4.16 -17.72 12.78
CA SER A 129 4.83 -18.11 14.03
C SER A 129 3.91 -17.97 15.24
N ALA A 130 3.70 -19.07 15.96
CA ALA A 130 3.02 -19.05 17.25
C ALA A 130 3.78 -18.25 18.31
N SER A 131 5.11 -18.18 18.23
CA SER A 131 5.94 -17.37 19.12
C SER A 131 5.75 -15.88 18.87
N SER A 132 5.72 -15.44 17.61
CA SER A 132 5.45 -14.03 17.25
C SER A 132 4.05 -13.60 17.70
N ALA A 133 3.04 -14.45 17.55
CA ALA A 133 1.69 -14.17 18.02
C ALA A 133 1.59 -14.06 19.56
N ARG A 134 2.26 -14.94 20.32
CA ARG A 134 2.28 -14.84 21.79
C ARG A 134 2.96 -13.56 22.29
N ARG A 135 3.88 -13.00 21.53
CA ARG A 135 4.60 -11.75 21.84
C ARG A 135 3.89 -10.50 21.30
N GLY A 136 2.71 -10.64 20.71
CA GLY A 136 1.94 -9.51 20.19
C GLY A 136 2.50 -8.88 18.92
N LEU A 137 3.39 -9.58 18.20
CA LEU A 137 3.96 -9.10 16.95
C LEU A 137 2.99 -9.26 15.78
N ILE A 138 2.14 -10.27 15.81
CA ILE A 138 1.17 -10.60 14.76
C ILE A 138 -0.14 -11.06 15.39
N GLU A 139 -1.23 -10.94 14.64
CA GLU A 139 -2.54 -11.42 15.04
C GLU A 139 -2.59 -12.96 15.13
N GLN A 140 -3.55 -13.48 15.87
CA GLN A 140 -3.67 -14.92 16.10
C GLN A 140 -4.49 -15.65 15.02
N GLY A 141 -5.12 -14.91 14.13
CA GLY A 141 -5.99 -15.43 13.09
C GLY A 141 -5.37 -15.36 11.71
N ALA A 142 -6.12 -15.82 10.71
CA ALA A 142 -5.89 -15.54 9.30
C ALA A 142 -6.82 -14.40 8.87
N GLU A 143 -6.41 -13.66 7.85
CA GLU A 143 -7.20 -12.60 7.25
C GLU A 143 -7.32 -12.83 5.74
N LEU A 144 -8.53 -12.69 5.22
CA LEU A 144 -8.81 -12.77 3.79
C LEU A 144 -9.36 -11.44 3.31
N ARG A 145 -8.60 -10.74 2.46
CA ARG A 145 -9.00 -9.50 1.82
C ARG A 145 -9.47 -9.79 0.39
N LEU A 146 -10.62 -9.24 0.03
CA LEU A 146 -11.24 -9.34 -1.30
C LEU A 146 -11.50 -7.95 -1.86
N PRO A 147 -10.53 -7.29 -2.50
CA PRO A 147 -10.70 -5.96 -3.07
C PRO A 147 -11.16 -6.01 -4.53
N ILE A 148 -11.77 -4.91 -4.95
CA ILE A 148 -11.90 -4.49 -6.34
C ILE A 148 -11.10 -3.20 -6.48
N GLU A 149 -10.23 -3.17 -7.45
CA GLU A 149 -9.36 -2.06 -7.78
C GLU A 149 -9.76 -1.46 -9.13
N MET A 150 -9.65 -0.15 -9.25
CA MET A 150 -9.90 0.58 -10.50
C MET A 150 -8.81 1.62 -10.71
N SER A 151 -8.41 1.81 -11.97
CA SER A 151 -7.44 2.83 -12.36
C SER A 151 -7.88 3.55 -13.62
N ARG A 152 -7.72 4.88 -13.61
CA ARG A 152 -8.01 5.73 -14.77
C ARG A 152 -6.98 6.85 -14.89
N GLU A 153 -6.57 7.11 -16.15
CA GLU A 153 -5.72 8.24 -16.48
C GLU A 153 -6.59 9.42 -16.96
N ILE A 154 -6.36 10.60 -16.40
CA ILE A 154 -7.03 11.85 -16.77
C ILE A 154 -5.93 12.89 -17.00
N GLY A 155 -5.59 13.11 -18.27
CA GLY A 155 -4.43 13.93 -18.62
C GLY A 155 -3.13 13.39 -18.00
N PRO A 156 -2.38 14.21 -17.26
CA PRO A 156 -1.10 13.78 -16.66
C PRO A 156 -1.28 13.08 -15.30
N ILE A 157 -2.51 12.86 -14.87
CA ILE A 157 -2.83 12.30 -13.55
C ILE A 157 -3.37 10.89 -13.73
N LYS A 158 -2.88 9.94 -12.94
CA LYS A 158 -3.47 8.63 -12.78
C LYS A 158 -4.19 8.59 -11.42
N ILE A 159 -5.44 8.15 -11.43
CA ILE A 159 -6.27 7.97 -10.24
C ILE A 159 -6.50 6.48 -10.07
N ASP A 160 -6.20 5.98 -8.86
CA ASP A 160 -6.43 4.61 -8.45
C ASP A 160 -7.42 4.61 -7.29
N ALA A 161 -8.38 3.70 -7.35
CA ALA A 161 -9.37 3.50 -6.30
C ALA A 161 -9.45 2.02 -5.94
N GLU A 162 -9.60 1.76 -4.66
CA GLU A 162 -9.77 0.42 -4.11
C GLU A 162 -10.96 0.41 -3.15
N VAL A 163 -11.76 -0.66 -3.21
CA VAL A 163 -12.74 -0.99 -2.20
C VAL A 163 -12.71 -2.50 -1.97
N GLY A 164 -12.63 -2.93 -0.72
CA GLY A 164 -12.52 -4.33 -0.38
C GLY A 164 -13.20 -4.68 0.93
N TYR A 165 -13.46 -5.96 1.10
CA TYR A 165 -13.94 -6.54 2.35
C TYR A 165 -12.85 -7.47 2.90
N GLN A 166 -12.56 -7.32 4.19
CA GLN A 166 -11.55 -8.09 4.90
C GLN A 166 -12.22 -8.94 5.98
N PHE A 167 -12.18 -10.24 5.78
CA PHE A 167 -12.61 -11.22 6.77
C PHE A 167 -11.48 -11.46 7.76
N VAL A 168 -11.72 -11.16 9.03
CA VAL A 168 -10.71 -11.29 10.10
C VAL A 168 -11.09 -12.42 11.02
N GLN A 169 -10.30 -13.48 11.03
CA GLN A 169 -10.55 -14.61 11.93
C GLN A 169 -10.40 -14.18 13.39
N ARG A 170 -11.44 -14.38 14.21
CA ARG A 170 -11.50 -14.05 15.65
C ARG A 170 -11.68 -12.57 15.96
N GLU A 171 -11.83 -11.70 14.99
CA GLU A 171 -12.17 -10.29 15.15
C GLU A 171 -13.40 -9.91 14.30
N LYS A 172 -13.75 -8.63 14.32
CA LYS A 172 -14.80 -8.10 13.43
C LYS A 172 -14.22 -7.85 12.05
N ASP A 173 -14.99 -8.23 11.04
CA ASP A 173 -14.68 -7.94 9.66
C ASP A 173 -14.57 -6.44 9.40
N GLU A 174 -13.79 -6.08 8.40
CA GLU A 174 -13.45 -4.72 8.04
C GLU A 174 -13.79 -4.41 6.59
N VAL A 175 -14.07 -3.15 6.30
CA VAL A 175 -14.17 -2.60 4.95
C VAL A 175 -12.92 -1.76 4.71
N VAL A 176 -12.24 -2.01 3.61
CA VAL A 176 -11.07 -1.27 3.18
C VAL A 176 -11.45 -0.44 1.98
N TYR A 177 -11.04 0.83 1.95
CA TYR A 177 -11.17 1.67 0.79
C TYR A 177 -10.02 2.66 0.69
N GLY A 178 -9.62 2.94 -0.54
CA GLY A 178 -8.52 3.81 -0.84
C GLY A 178 -8.74 4.61 -2.11
N LEU A 179 -8.20 5.81 -2.13
CA LEU A 179 -8.14 6.66 -3.31
C LEU A 179 -6.73 7.26 -3.39
N ALA A 180 -6.03 6.94 -4.46
CA ALA A 180 -4.70 7.44 -4.71
C ALA A 180 -4.66 8.28 -6.00
N VAL A 181 -3.81 9.29 -5.99
CA VAL A 181 -3.52 10.14 -7.14
C VAL A 181 -2.02 10.11 -7.39
N ARG A 182 -1.64 9.87 -8.63
CA ARG A 182 -0.25 9.77 -9.06
C ARG A 182 0.02 10.72 -10.22
N ARG A 183 1.24 11.28 -10.23
CA ARG A 183 1.69 12.14 -11.33
C ARG A 183 3.17 11.97 -11.60
N GLU A 184 3.50 11.68 -12.85
CA GLU A 184 4.88 11.77 -13.33
C GLU A 184 5.30 13.23 -13.46
N ILE A 185 6.29 13.66 -12.68
CA ILE A 185 6.90 14.99 -12.77
C ILE A 185 7.92 15.02 -13.89
N ASN A 186 8.67 13.93 -14.03
CA ASN A 186 9.63 13.71 -15.11
C ASN A 186 9.87 12.20 -15.28
N LYS A 187 10.75 11.81 -16.21
CA LYS A 187 11.06 10.40 -16.52
C LYS A 187 11.58 9.57 -15.33
N ARG A 188 12.01 10.22 -14.25
CA ARG A 188 12.60 9.57 -13.08
C ARG A 188 11.74 9.69 -11.82
N LEU A 189 10.94 10.75 -11.69
CA LEU A 189 10.21 11.06 -10.48
C LEU A 189 8.70 11.04 -10.73
N GLU A 190 8.01 10.17 -10.01
CA GLU A 190 6.57 10.16 -9.83
C GLU A 190 6.23 10.57 -8.40
N LEU A 191 5.29 11.49 -8.23
CA LEU A 191 4.73 11.86 -6.93
C LEU A 191 3.38 11.18 -6.72
N LEU A 192 3.10 10.84 -5.49
CA LEU A 192 1.97 10.02 -5.05
C LEU A 192 1.30 10.67 -3.84
N ALA A 193 -0.01 10.60 -3.78
CA ALA A 193 -0.79 10.94 -2.59
C ALA A 193 -2.00 10.02 -2.49
N GLU A 194 -2.37 9.59 -1.28
CA GLU A 194 -3.55 8.76 -1.06
C GLU A 194 -4.30 9.15 0.21
N ILE A 195 -5.58 8.83 0.20
CA ILE A 195 -6.39 8.67 1.38
C ILE A 195 -6.81 7.20 1.43
N HIS A 196 -6.45 6.52 2.50
CA HIS A 196 -6.76 5.11 2.72
C HIS A 196 -7.42 4.93 4.07
N ASP A 197 -8.41 4.06 4.15
CA ASP A 197 -9.14 3.77 5.37
C ASP A 197 -9.39 2.27 5.52
N THR A 198 -9.34 1.81 6.76
CA THR A 198 -9.82 0.50 7.18
C THR A 198 -10.83 0.70 8.29
N ALA A 199 -12.09 0.43 7.97
CA ALA A 199 -13.22 0.69 8.85
C ALA A 199 -13.85 -0.61 9.35
N LYS A 200 -13.99 -0.78 10.66
CA LYS A 200 -14.83 -1.84 11.22
C LYS A 200 -16.31 -1.56 10.91
N ARG A 201 -17.11 -2.59 10.70
CA ARG A 201 -18.50 -2.57 10.19
C ARG A 201 -19.45 -1.50 10.79
N HIS A 202 -19.08 -0.82 11.87
CA HIS A 202 -19.87 0.24 12.48
C HIS A 202 -19.23 1.63 12.42
N LEU A 203 -18.21 1.84 11.56
CA LEU A 203 -17.50 3.13 11.36
C LEU A 203 -16.95 3.77 12.64
N ALA A 204 -16.90 3.03 13.76
CA ALA A 204 -16.52 3.57 15.06
C ALA A 204 -15.01 3.64 15.31
N ASP A 205 -14.24 2.79 14.61
CA ASP A 205 -12.78 2.67 14.76
C ASP A 205 -12.09 2.79 13.39
N GLU A 206 -12.38 3.85 12.64
CA GLU A 206 -11.81 4.08 11.30
C GLU A 206 -10.38 4.61 11.40
N GLU A 207 -9.53 4.12 10.52
CA GLU A 207 -8.12 4.44 10.42
C GLU A 207 -7.81 5.28 9.16
N LEU A 208 -8.46 6.45 9.01
CA LEU A 208 -8.29 7.30 7.84
C LEU A 208 -6.88 7.88 7.78
N ILE A 209 -6.07 7.36 6.86
CA ILE A 209 -4.68 7.76 6.65
C ILE A 209 -4.58 8.66 5.42
N LEU A 210 -3.94 9.82 5.58
CA LEU A 210 -3.39 10.59 4.47
C LEU A 210 -1.90 10.24 4.35
N ASN A 211 -1.51 9.75 3.19
CA ASN A 211 -0.13 9.38 2.88
C ASN A 211 0.34 10.12 1.63
N VAL A 212 1.60 10.54 1.62
CA VAL A 212 2.24 11.16 0.46
C VAL A 212 3.60 10.54 0.23
N GLY A 213 4.00 10.43 -1.03
CA GLY A 213 5.25 9.77 -1.33
C GLY A 213 5.70 9.95 -2.76
N GLY A 214 6.60 9.09 -3.19
CA GLY A 214 7.11 9.10 -4.55
C GLY A 214 7.87 7.84 -4.91
N ARG A 215 8.11 7.72 -6.20
CA ARG A 215 8.95 6.71 -6.82
C ARG A 215 10.04 7.40 -7.62
N PHE A 216 11.29 7.07 -7.31
CA PHE A 216 12.43 7.62 -8.03
C PHE A 216 13.13 6.51 -8.80
N LYS A 217 12.94 6.50 -10.13
CA LYS A 217 13.56 5.55 -11.06
C LYS A 217 15.05 5.86 -11.18
N MET A 218 15.90 5.04 -10.59
CA MET A 218 17.35 5.17 -10.68
C MET A 218 17.88 4.57 -11.97
N SER A 219 17.29 3.45 -12.39
CA SER A 219 17.56 2.79 -13.68
C SER A 219 16.29 2.09 -14.20
N LYS A 220 16.39 1.33 -15.27
CA LYS A 220 15.29 0.50 -15.78
C LYS A 220 14.91 -0.66 -14.84
N HIS A 221 15.83 -1.06 -13.93
CA HIS A 221 15.64 -2.19 -13.03
C HIS A 221 15.50 -1.78 -11.58
N TYR A 222 15.85 -0.56 -11.19
CA TYR A 222 15.91 -0.11 -9.81
C TYR A 222 15.11 1.16 -9.61
N THR A 223 14.18 1.12 -8.66
CA THR A 223 13.38 2.27 -8.24
C THR A 223 13.46 2.41 -6.72
N LEU A 224 13.72 3.60 -6.24
CA LEU A 224 13.57 3.95 -4.82
C LEU A 224 12.11 4.34 -4.59
N LEU A 225 11.50 3.74 -3.58
CA LEU A 225 10.13 3.95 -3.14
C LEU A 225 10.16 4.63 -1.79
N PHE A 226 9.34 5.66 -1.58
CA PHE A 226 9.25 6.32 -0.29
C PHE A 226 7.86 6.93 -0.07
N SER A 227 7.36 6.84 1.15
CA SER A 227 6.15 7.57 1.56
C SER A 227 6.16 7.88 3.05
N SER A 228 5.34 8.85 3.44
CA SER A 228 5.05 9.14 4.82
C SER A 228 3.63 9.68 4.96
N GLY A 229 2.93 9.21 5.97
CA GLY A 229 1.54 9.56 6.21
C GLY A 229 1.18 9.56 7.69
N ARG A 230 -0.04 9.96 7.96
CA ARG A 230 -0.61 9.97 9.30
C ARG A 230 -2.11 9.82 9.28
N SER A 231 -2.70 9.37 10.38
CA SER A 231 -4.14 9.43 10.54
C SER A 231 -4.64 10.88 10.53
N LEU A 232 -5.72 11.13 9.78
CA LEU A 232 -6.45 12.41 9.75
C LEU A 232 -7.44 12.54 10.91
N ARG A 233 -7.76 11.45 11.58
CA ARG A 233 -8.66 11.44 12.72
C ARG A 233 -7.92 11.79 14.00
N ARG A 234 -8.67 12.21 15.03
CA ARG A 234 -8.10 12.48 16.35
C ARG A 234 -7.44 11.22 16.87
N ALA A 235 -6.18 11.35 17.23
CA ALA A 235 -5.34 10.28 17.74
C ALA A 235 -6.01 9.60 18.94
N THR A 236 -6.65 8.47 18.70
CA THR A 236 -6.92 7.49 19.74
C THR A 236 -5.65 6.68 19.99
N THR A 237 -5.58 5.93 21.08
CA THR A 237 -4.40 5.10 21.38
C THR A 237 -4.14 4.02 20.31
N ARG A 238 -5.11 3.75 19.44
CA ARG A 238 -5.07 2.69 18.43
C ARG A 238 -4.62 3.16 17.05
N GLN A 239 -4.81 4.45 16.71
CA GLN A 239 -4.52 4.96 15.37
C GLN A 239 -3.05 5.36 15.20
N PRO A 240 -2.45 5.11 14.01
CA PRO A 240 -1.09 5.51 13.76
C PRO A 240 -0.98 7.04 13.68
N THR A 241 -0.05 7.58 14.44
CA THR A 241 0.33 9.00 14.38
C THR A 241 1.30 9.28 13.25
N LEU A 242 2.01 8.25 12.80
CA LEU A 242 2.93 8.25 11.67
C LEU A 242 2.97 6.87 11.04
N VAL A 243 2.86 6.82 9.74
CA VAL A 243 3.26 5.68 8.91
C VAL A 243 4.37 6.11 7.98
N ALA A 244 5.32 5.23 7.68
CA ALA A 244 6.38 5.53 6.74
C ALA A 244 6.84 4.26 6.02
N TYR A 245 7.27 4.44 4.79
CA TYR A 245 7.82 3.41 3.93
C TYR A 245 9.06 3.95 3.22
N ILE A 246 10.12 3.19 3.18
CA ILE A 246 11.27 3.40 2.29
C ILE A 246 11.75 2.05 1.79
N GLY A 247 11.89 1.89 0.49
CA GLY A 247 12.23 0.60 -0.10
C GLY A 247 12.87 0.70 -1.46
N TRP A 248 13.44 -0.41 -1.86
CA TRP A 248 14.01 -0.63 -3.17
C TRP A 248 13.14 -1.61 -3.94
N GLN A 249 12.72 -1.22 -5.12
CA GLN A 249 12.03 -2.08 -6.06
C GLN A 249 13.00 -2.53 -7.15
N PHE A 250 13.01 -3.83 -7.38
CA PHE A 250 13.81 -4.51 -8.39
C PHE A 250 12.89 -5.11 -9.44
N ASN A 251 13.11 -4.77 -10.72
CA ASN A 251 12.31 -5.26 -11.86
C ASN A 251 13.19 -6.08 -12.82
N PHE A 252 12.76 -7.32 -13.10
CA PHE A 252 13.49 -8.28 -13.94
C PHE A 252 12.59 -8.91 -15.00
#